data_85481871aa0f542abcb07b80120ed75b
#
_entry.id   85481871aa0f542abcb07b80120ed75b
#
_cell.length_a   1.000
_cell.length_b   1.000
_cell.length_c   1.000
_cell.angle_alpha   90.00
_cell.angle_beta   90.00
_cell.angle_gamma   90.00
#
_symmetry.space_group_name_H-M   'P 1'
#
loop_
_entity.id
_entity.type
_entity.pdbx_description
1 polymer ?
#
loop_
_entity_poly.entity_id
_entity_poly.type
_entity_poly.pdbx_seq_one_letter_code
_entity_poly.pdbx_strand_id
1 'polypeptide(L)'
;VLACAVVFGGVIFFFVDSLEMGGGPGNLLALLRGVTYSGVFLMNAMPDSDGISSVFWGDVLSAVTGLPFLLVETQFTSATLISLTVLGVFQVAVAFILLTEGLKTTPPVTASLVSGIEPVLNPILVAVFYKEAVGSFALIGAAIVVAGVVGYNILQGRQTARTNG
;
A
#
# COMPACT_ATOMS: atom_id res chain seq x y z
N VAL A 1 14.14 10.49 -8.20
CA VAL A 1 14.11 11.27 -6.95
C VAL A 1 12.98 12.29 -6.97
N LEU A 2 12.86 13.13 -8.03
CA LEU A 2 11.82 14.19 -8.11
C LEU A 2 10.40 13.61 -8.02
N ALA A 3 10.09 12.55 -8.76
CA ALA A 3 8.77 11.93 -8.75
C ALA A 3 8.41 11.37 -7.36
N CYS A 4 9.36 10.73 -6.67
CA CYS A 4 9.15 10.25 -5.30
C CYS A 4 8.86 11.43 -4.35
N ALA A 5 9.56 12.54 -4.48
CA ALA A 5 9.33 13.74 -3.66
C ALA A 5 7.94 14.35 -3.92
N VAL A 6 7.50 14.40 -5.19
CA VAL A 6 6.18 14.91 -5.57
C VAL A 6 5.08 14.01 -5.01
N VAL A 7 5.18 12.68 -5.19
CA VAL A 7 4.20 11.71 -4.67
C VAL A 7 4.16 11.76 -3.15
N PHE A 8 5.31 11.77 -2.48
CA PHE A 8 5.39 11.85 -1.02
C PHE A 8 4.79 13.16 -0.49
N GLY A 9 5.10 14.30 -1.13
CA GLY A 9 4.49 15.59 -0.80
C GLY A 9 2.97 15.58 -0.97
N GLY A 10 2.47 14.97 -2.04
CA GLY A 10 1.04 14.81 -2.27
C GLY A 10 0.35 13.94 -1.21
N VAL A 11 0.99 12.86 -0.78
CA VAL A 11 0.49 12.00 0.31
C VAL A 11 0.45 12.77 1.64
N ILE A 12 1.51 13.51 1.98
CA ILE A 12 1.50 14.35 3.19
C ILE A 12 0.34 15.37 3.11
N PHE A 13 0.20 16.04 1.98
CA PHE A 13 -0.85 17.04 1.79
C PHE A 13 -2.25 16.44 1.87
N PHE A 14 -2.42 15.21 1.37
CA PHE A 14 -3.67 14.46 1.48
C PHE A 14 -4.08 14.22 2.93
N PHE A 15 -3.13 13.96 3.81
CA PHE A 15 -3.38 13.64 5.21
C PHE A 15 -3.30 14.85 6.15
N VAL A 16 -3.09 16.08 5.65
CA VAL A 16 -2.98 17.29 6.51
C VAL A 16 -4.16 17.44 7.44
N ASP A 17 -5.38 17.22 6.96
CA ASP A 17 -6.60 17.33 7.76
C ASP A 17 -6.79 16.18 8.75
N SER A 18 -6.08 15.05 8.55
CA SER A 18 -6.23 13.83 9.35
C SER A 18 -5.08 13.63 10.35
N LEU A 19 -4.10 14.55 10.37
CA LEU A 19 -2.96 14.48 11.30
C LEU A 19 -3.40 14.88 12.72
N GLU A 20 -3.89 13.91 13.46
CA GLU A 20 -4.07 14.08 14.92
C GLU A 20 -2.72 13.98 15.62
N MET A 21 -2.28 15.08 16.20
CA MET A 21 -1.03 15.20 16.98
C MET A 21 -1.16 14.58 18.40
N GLY A 22 -1.57 13.31 18.49
CA GLY A 22 -1.85 12.73 19.81
C GLY A 22 -1.32 11.31 20.06
N GLY A 23 -0.87 10.60 19.03
CA GLY A 23 -0.59 9.15 19.12
C GLY A 23 0.88 8.76 18.94
N GLY A 24 1.81 9.22 19.80
CA GLY A 24 3.25 8.91 19.65
C GLY A 24 3.58 7.44 19.39
N PRO A 25 3.08 6.47 20.18
CA PRO A 25 3.32 5.05 19.91
C PRO A 25 2.69 4.55 18.60
N GLY A 26 1.48 5.00 18.28
CA GLY A 26 0.80 4.65 17.03
C GLY A 26 1.53 5.20 15.80
N ASN A 27 2.01 6.43 15.85
CA ASN A 27 2.78 7.05 14.79
C ASN A 27 4.12 6.32 14.55
N LEU A 28 4.80 5.88 15.63
CA LEU A 28 6.02 5.08 15.54
C LEU A 28 5.75 3.72 14.88
N LEU A 29 4.69 3.04 15.26
CA LEU A 29 4.28 1.78 14.64
C LEU A 29 3.91 1.96 13.16
N ALA A 30 3.25 3.05 12.79
CA ALA A 30 2.94 3.37 11.41
C ALA A 30 4.21 3.61 10.57
N LEU A 31 5.19 4.32 11.11
CA LEU A 31 6.49 4.51 10.46
C LEU A 31 7.24 3.17 10.29
N LEU A 32 7.28 2.35 11.33
CA LEU A 32 7.91 1.04 11.28
C LEU A 32 7.23 0.15 10.22
N ARG A 33 5.89 0.16 10.16
CA ARG A 33 5.13 -0.52 9.11
C ARG A 33 5.53 -0.05 7.71
N GLY A 34 5.67 1.25 7.49
CA GLY A 34 6.11 1.81 6.20
C GLY A 34 7.50 1.32 5.78
N VAL A 35 8.45 1.30 6.73
CA VAL A 35 9.81 0.78 6.49
C VAL A 35 9.77 -0.71 6.15
N THR A 36 9.07 -1.53 6.90
CA THR A 36 8.97 -2.97 6.63
C THR A 36 8.22 -3.26 5.33
N TYR A 37 7.16 -2.50 5.02
CA TYR A 37 6.42 -2.63 3.77
C TYR A 37 7.28 -2.30 2.55
N SER A 38 8.20 -1.34 2.66
CA SER A 38 9.14 -1.05 1.57
C SER A 38 10.03 -2.24 1.20
N GLY A 39 10.30 -3.14 2.14
CA GLY A 39 11.02 -4.38 1.93
C GLY A 39 10.33 -5.31 0.93
N VAL A 40 8.99 -5.30 0.85
CA VAL A 40 8.23 -6.12 -0.13
C VAL A 40 8.62 -5.78 -1.56
N PHE A 41 8.82 -4.50 -1.87
CA PHE A 41 9.23 -4.05 -3.21
C PHE A 41 10.68 -4.40 -3.54
N LEU A 42 11.52 -4.53 -2.52
CA LEU A 42 12.94 -4.85 -2.69
C LEU A 42 13.22 -6.36 -2.73
N MET A 43 12.30 -7.18 -2.22
CA MET A 43 12.47 -8.63 -2.14
C MET A 43 12.83 -9.26 -3.49
N ASN A 44 12.07 -8.95 -4.54
CA ASN A 44 12.31 -9.51 -5.87
C ASN A 44 13.58 -8.97 -6.56
N ALA A 45 14.22 -7.94 -6.01
CA ALA A 45 15.50 -7.43 -6.48
C ALA A 45 16.70 -8.14 -5.83
N MET A 46 16.47 -8.95 -4.80
CA MET A 46 17.53 -9.73 -4.13
C MET A 46 17.81 -11.03 -4.91
N PRO A 47 19.09 -11.42 -5.08
CA PRO A 47 19.44 -12.71 -5.69
C PRO A 47 18.83 -13.85 -4.87
N ASP A 48 18.36 -14.88 -5.56
CA ASP A 48 17.79 -16.10 -4.97
C ASP A 48 16.55 -15.90 -4.07
N SER A 49 15.88 -14.73 -4.17
CA SER A 49 14.65 -14.48 -3.42
C SER A 49 13.43 -15.05 -4.15
N ASP A 50 12.54 -15.70 -3.38
CA ASP A 50 11.21 -16.07 -3.81
C ASP A 50 10.18 -15.18 -3.06
N GLY A 51 9.60 -14.21 -3.78
CA GLY A 51 8.65 -13.27 -3.22
C GLY A 51 7.39 -13.95 -2.68
N ILE A 52 6.91 -15.01 -3.32
CA ILE A 52 5.71 -15.73 -2.90
C ILE A 52 5.95 -16.46 -1.58
N SER A 53 7.07 -17.20 -1.47
CA SER A 53 7.44 -17.88 -0.23
C SER A 53 7.69 -16.88 0.91
N SER A 54 8.30 -15.74 0.62
CA SER A 54 8.56 -14.70 1.63
C SER A 54 7.26 -14.10 2.18
N VAL A 55 6.28 -13.83 1.31
CA VAL A 55 4.95 -13.36 1.73
C VAL A 55 4.24 -14.44 2.54
N PHE A 56 4.23 -15.68 2.08
CA PHE A 56 3.61 -16.79 2.78
C PHE A 56 4.14 -16.94 4.22
N TRP A 57 5.46 -16.95 4.40
CA TRP A 57 6.05 -17.04 5.74
C TRP A 57 5.79 -15.79 6.59
N GLY A 58 5.74 -14.61 5.97
CA GLY A 58 5.33 -13.38 6.63
C GLY A 58 3.90 -13.45 7.17
N ASP A 59 2.97 -13.96 6.37
CA ASP A 59 1.56 -14.15 6.76
C ASP A 59 1.41 -15.22 7.84
N VAL A 60 2.17 -16.34 7.76
CA VAL A 60 2.20 -17.35 8.81
C VAL A 60 2.68 -16.75 10.15
N LEU A 61 3.76 -15.97 10.12
CA LEU A 61 4.27 -15.29 11.31
C LEU A 61 3.25 -14.30 11.88
N SER A 62 2.58 -13.55 11.02
CA SER A 62 1.50 -12.62 11.40
C SER A 62 0.32 -13.36 12.03
N ALA A 63 -0.07 -14.50 11.47
CA ALA A 63 -1.12 -15.33 12.01
C ALA A 63 -0.76 -15.88 13.41
N VAL A 64 0.46 -16.37 13.58
CA VAL A 64 0.95 -16.89 14.88
C VAL A 64 1.00 -15.78 15.94
N THR A 65 1.48 -14.58 15.58
CA THR A 65 1.54 -13.43 16.50
C THR A 65 0.16 -12.86 16.81
N GLY A 66 -0.79 -12.96 15.88
CA GLY A 66 -2.18 -12.53 16.05
C GLY A 66 -3.06 -13.52 16.82
N LEU A 67 -2.65 -14.80 16.88
CA LEU A 67 -3.45 -15.87 17.51
C LEU A 67 -3.86 -15.59 18.97
N PRO A 68 -2.99 -15.07 19.86
CA PRO A 68 -3.39 -14.76 21.24
C PRO A 68 -4.53 -13.75 21.31
N PHE A 69 -4.57 -12.77 20.42
CA PHE A 69 -5.64 -11.77 20.35
C PHE A 69 -6.94 -12.37 19.84
N LEU A 70 -6.87 -13.30 18.89
CA LEU A 70 -8.01 -14.03 18.37
C LEU A 70 -8.65 -14.91 19.46
N LEU A 71 -7.84 -15.52 20.33
CA LEU A 71 -8.34 -16.40 21.42
C LEU A 71 -9.04 -15.63 22.54
N VAL A 72 -8.79 -14.33 22.69
CA VAL A 72 -9.46 -13.46 23.67
C VAL A 72 -10.75 -12.86 23.11
N GLU A 73 -10.89 -12.82 21.76
CA GLU A 73 -12.10 -12.29 21.10
C GLU A 73 -13.27 -13.26 21.27
N THR A 74 -14.39 -12.75 21.77
CA THR A 74 -15.60 -13.54 22.06
C THR A 74 -16.76 -13.23 21.12
N GLN A 75 -16.64 -12.23 20.27
CA GLN A 75 -17.72 -11.70 19.42
C GLN A 75 -17.62 -12.21 17.98
N PHE A 76 -17.73 -13.54 17.78
CA PHE A 76 -17.76 -14.12 16.44
C PHE A 76 -19.17 -14.26 15.90
N THR A 77 -19.59 -13.34 15.04
CA THR A 77 -20.80 -13.52 14.24
C THR A 77 -20.47 -14.15 12.88
N SER A 78 -21.46 -14.80 12.26
CA SER A 78 -21.27 -15.34 10.90
C SER A 78 -20.86 -14.27 9.88
N ALA A 79 -21.40 -13.06 10.02
CA ALA A 79 -21.01 -11.93 9.18
C ALA A 79 -19.53 -11.55 9.38
N THR A 80 -19.04 -11.52 10.61
CA THR A 80 -17.63 -11.26 10.92
C THR A 80 -16.71 -12.31 10.31
N LEU A 81 -17.06 -13.59 10.42
CA LEU A 81 -16.27 -14.68 9.85
C LEU A 81 -16.21 -14.63 8.32
N ILE A 82 -17.33 -14.35 7.66
CA ILE A 82 -17.39 -14.18 6.21
C ILE A 82 -16.52 -12.98 5.79
N SER A 83 -16.66 -11.84 6.46
CA SER A 83 -15.88 -10.64 6.16
C SER A 83 -14.38 -10.87 6.33
N LEU A 84 -13.95 -11.52 7.42
CA LEU A 84 -12.55 -11.86 7.66
C LEU A 84 -12.01 -12.82 6.59
N THR A 85 -12.81 -13.81 6.17
CA THR A 85 -12.42 -14.75 5.11
C THR A 85 -12.27 -14.02 3.78
N VAL A 86 -13.22 -13.17 3.41
CA VAL A 86 -13.14 -12.38 2.18
C VAL A 86 -11.91 -11.45 2.20
N LEU A 87 -11.69 -10.73 3.31
CA LEU A 87 -10.50 -9.88 3.47
C LEU A 87 -9.20 -10.71 3.37
N GLY A 88 -9.09 -11.81 4.08
CA GLY A 88 -7.90 -12.66 4.05
C GLY A 88 -7.60 -13.24 2.67
N VAL A 89 -8.62 -13.73 1.97
CA VAL A 89 -8.41 -14.34 0.64
C VAL A 89 -8.18 -13.29 -0.43
N PHE A 90 -9.04 -12.28 -0.54
CA PHE A 90 -8.98 -11.34 -1.67
C PHE A 90 -8.02 -10.17 -1.40
N GLN A 91 -8.09 -9.56 -0.24
CA GLN A 91 -7.28 -8.37 0.06
C GLN A 91 -5.84 -8.72 0.46
N VAL A 92 -5.62 -9.87 1.08
CA VAL A 92 -4.27 -10.29 1.47
C VAL A 92 -3.71 -11.28 0.44
N ALA A 93 -4.23 -12.50 0.36
CA ALA A 93 -3.60 -13.55 -0.43
C ALA A 93 -3.56 -13.23 -1.94
N VAL A 94 -4.70 -12.92 -2.56
CA VAL A 94 -4.75 -12.64 -4.01
C VAL A 94 -3.97 -11.36 -4.34
N ALA A 95 -4.12 -10.29 -3.54
CA ALA A 95 -3.44 -9.03 -3.78
C ALA A 95 -1.90 -9.18 -3.70
N PHE A 96 -1.37 -9.90 -2.71
CA PHE A 96 0.07 -10.13 -2.60
C PHE A 96 0.62 -11.07 -3.67
N ILE A 97 -0.13 -12.10 -4.10
CA ILE A 97 0.26 -12.92 -5.25
C ILE A 97 0.38 -12.06 -6.51
N LEU A 98 -0.61 -11.23 -6.80
CA LEU A 98 -0.57 -10.33 -7.95
C LEU A 98 0.55 -9.31 -7.86
N LEU A 99 0.80 -8.76 -6.67
CA LEU A 99 1.90 -7.83 -6.43
C LEU A 99 3.25 -8.51 -6.69
N THR A 100 3.49 -9.68 -6.11
CA THR A 100 4.77 -10.41 -6.30
C THR A 100 4.98 -10.83 -7.74
N GLU A 101 3.95 -11.26 -8.45
CA GLU A 101 4.04 -11.55 -9.90
C GLU A 101 4.34 -10.27 -10.70
N GLY A 102 3.68 -9.15 -10.39
CA GLY A 102 3.95 -7.86 -11.03
C GLY A 102 5.38 -7.36 -10.81
N LEU A 103 5.94 -7.60 -9.63
CA LEU A 103 7.31 -7.19 -9.27
C LEU A 103 8.40 -7.98 -10.04
N LYS A 104 8.09 -9.14 -10.61
CA LYS A 104 9.05 -9.88 -11.45
C LYS A 104 9.45 -9.12 -12.71
N THR A 105 8.56 -8.29 -13.23
CA THR A 105 8.74 -7.56 -14.49
C THR A 105 8.78 -6.04 -14.31
N THR A 106 8.47 -5.54 -13.11
CA THR A 106 8.37 -4.11 -12.83
C THR A 106 9.47 -3.65 -11.87
N PRO A 107 10.23 -2.60 -12.21
CA PRO A 107 11.24 -2.06 -11.30
C PRO A 107 10.62 -1.66 -9.94
N PRO A 108 11.31 -1.92 -8.81
CA PRO A 108 10.77 -1.67 -7.45
C PRO A 108 10.28 -0.22 -7.25
N VAL A 109 11.00 0.77 -7.79
CA VAL A 109 10.61 2.18 -7.68
C VAL A 109 9.29 2.44 -8.41
N THR A 110 9.10 1.88 -9.61
CA THR A 110 7.84 2.02 -10.36
C THR A 110 6.68 1.38 -9.62
N ALA A 111 6.86 0.17 -9.12
CA ALA A 111 5.85 -0.55 -8.36
C ALA A 111 5.47 0.23 -7.08
N SER A 112 6.45 0.73 -6.33
CA SER A 112 6.21 1.54 -5.13
C SER A 112 5.44 2.83 -5.43
N LEU A 113 5.75 3.51 -6.53
CA LEU A 113 5.02 4.72 -6.94
C LEU A 113 3.58 4.41 -7.35
N VAL A 114 3.36 3.31 -8.09
CA VAL A 114 2.00 2.87 -8.46
C VAL A 114 1.20 2.50 -7.21
N SER A 115 1.79 1.77 -6.26
CA SER A 115 1.15 1.45 -4.97
C SER A 115 0.87 2.69 -4.12
N GLY A 116 1.60 3.79 -4.33
CA GLY A 116 1.34 5.08 -3.69
C GLY A 116 -0.03 5.71 -4.05
N ILE A 117 -0.75 5.16 -5.02
CA ILE A 117 -2.14 5.53 -5.33
C ILE A 117 -3.12 4.95 -4.30
N GLU A 118 -2.79 3.82 -3.67
CA GLU A 118 -3.68 3.13 -2.73
C GLU A 118 -4.13 4.01 -1.55
N PRO A 119 -3.24 4.70 -0.81
CA PRO A 119 -3.64 5.58 0.28
C PRO A 119 -4.59 6.71 -0.12
N VAL A 120 -4.56 7.09 -1.40
CA VAL A 120 -5.42 8.11 -1.97
C VAL A 120 -6.76 7.53 -2.44
N LEU A 121 -6.71 6.37 -3.10
CA LEU A 121 -7.88 5.73 -3.67
C LEU A 121 -8.84 5.22 -2.59
N ASN A 122 -8.29 4.69 -1.48
CA ASN A 122 -9.09 4.10 -0.42
C ASN A 122 -10.06 5.09 0.24
N PRO A 123 -9.67 6.28 0.73
CA PRO A 123 -10.61 7.27 1.25
C PRO A 123 -11.61 7.79 0.21
N ILE A 124 -11.22 7.88 -1.07
CA ILE A 124 -12.14 8.27 -2.13
C ILE A 124 -13.24 7.22 -2.31
N LEU A 125 -12.87 5.93 -2.32
CA LEU A 125 -13.84 4.84 -2.37
C LEU A 125 -14.76 4.84 -1.15
N VAL A 126 -14.21 5.05 0.07
CA VAL A 126 -14.99 5.19 1.30
C VAL A 126 -15.99 6.33 1.17
N ALA A 127 -15.56 7.50 0.70
CA ALA A 127 -16.44 8.65 0.50
C ALA A 127 -17.57 8.36 -0.50
N VAL A 128 -17.27 7.67 -1.60
CA VAL A 128 -18.27 7.29 -2.61
C VAL A 128 -19.29 6.29 -2.05
N PHE A 129 -18.84 5.24 -1.35
CA PHE A 129 -19.73 4.19 -0.83
C PHE A 129 -20.49 4.61 0.42
N TYR A 130 -19.86 5.36 1.32
CA TYR A 130 -20.46 5.80 2.57
C TYR A 130 -21.03 7.23 2.51
N LYS A 131 -20.91 7.91 1.35
CA LYS A 131 -21.39 9.28 1.11
C LYS A 131 -20.80 10.31 2.09
N GLU A 132 -19.56 10.08 2.51
CA GLU A 132 -18.82 11.02 3.34
C GLU A 132 -18.17 12.10 2.48
N ALA A 133 -18.09 13.33 3.00
CA ALA A 133 -17.45 14.43 2.28
C ALA A 133 -15.92 14.29 2.36
N VAL A 134 -15.27 14.28 1.19
CA VAL A 134 -13.79 14.33 1.12
C VAL A 134 -13.34 15.78 1.32
N GLY A 135 -12.40 16.00 2.22
CA GLY A 135 -11.84 17.33 2.47
C GLY A 135 -11.13 17.89 1.22
N SER A 136 -11.12 19.23 1.07
CA SER A 136 -10.50 19.88 -0.07
C SER A 136 -8.98 19.59 -0.17
N PHE A 137 -8.28 19.52 0.95
CA PHE A 137 -6.86 19.16 0.99
C PHE A 137 -6.62 17.73 0.52
N ALA A 138 -7.50 16.81 0.88
CA ALA A 138 -7.44 15.42 0.42
C ALA A 138 -7.60 15.32 -1.11
N LEU A 139 -8.51 16.08 -1.72
CA LEU A 139 -8.69 16.11 -3.17
C LEU A 139 -7.46 16.67 -3.90
N ILE A 140 -6.87 17.76 -3.37
CA ILE A 140 -5.66 18.35 -3.95
C ILE A 140 -4.47 17.39 -3.81
N GLY A 141 -4.28 16.80 -2.63
CA GLY A 141 -3.25 15.79 -2.39
C GLY A 141 -3.38 14.59 -3.33
N ALA A 142 -4.62 14.09 -3.52
CA ALA A 142 -4.94 13.03 -4.46
C ALA A 142 -4.52 13.38 -5.89
N ALA A 143 -4.86 14.58 -6.36
CA ALA A 143 -4.50 15.04 -7.69
C ALA A 143 -2.98 15.13 -7.88
N ILE A 144 -2.23 15.60 -6.88
CA ILE A 144 -0.77 15.67 -6.89
C ILE A 144 -0.15 14.26 -6.97
N VAL A 145 -0.63 13.30 -6.17
CA VAL A 145 -0.15 11.91 -6.19
C VAL A 145 -0.37 11.28 -7.56
N VAL A 146 -1.59 11.35 -8.08
CA VAL A 146 -1.93 10.77 -9.39
C VAL A 146 -1.09 11.42 -10.51
N ALA A 147 -0.97 12.75 -10.52
CA ALA A 147 -0.15 13.46 -11.51
C ALA A 147 1.34 13.05 -11.41
N GLY A 148 1.86 12.89 -10.19
CA GLY A 148 3.24 12.44 -9.96
C GLY A 148 3.50 11.03 -10.48
N VAL A 149 2.60 10.07 -10.19
CA VAL A 149 2.71 8.68 -10.66
C VAL A 149 2.59 8.59 -12.18
N VAL A 150 1.57 9.21 -12.76
CA VAL A 150 1.36 9.21 -14.21
C VAL A 150 2.53 9.88 -14.93
N GLY A 151 2.96 11.06 -14.47
CA GLY A 151 4.10 11.79 -15.02
C GLY A 151 5.39 10.96 -15.01
N TYR A 152 5.67 10.27 -13.90
CA TYR A 152 6.81 9.37 -13.78
C TYR A 152 6.75 8.23 -14.81
N ASN A 153 5.62 7.54 -14.92
CA ASN A 153 5.46 6.42 -15.84
C ASN A 153 5.60 6.84 -17.31
N ILE A 154 5.07 8.01 -17.68
CA ILE A 154 5.22 8.56 -19.03
C ILE A 154 6.70 8.88 -19.34
N LEU A 155 7.40 9.50 -18.38
CA LEU A 155 8.82 9.85 -18.57
C LEU A 155 9.69 8.59 -18.69
N GLN A 156 9.42 7.60 -17.87
CA GLN A 156 10.17 6.33 -17.90
C GLN A 156 9.91 5.56 -19.21
N GLY A 157 8.66 5.49 -19.67
CA GLY A 157 8.32 4.86 -20.94
C GLY A 157 9.04 5.52 -22.13
N ARG A 158 9.16 6.87 -22.13
CA ARG A 158 9.91 7.61 -23.16
C ARG A 158 11.41 7.35 -23.12
N GLN A 159 12.00 7.16 -21.94
CA GLN A 159 13.42 6.85 -21.80
C GLN A 159 13.73 5.44 -22.32
N THR A 160 12.91 4.45 -21.99
CA THR A 160 13.06 3.08 -22.48
C THR A 160 12.92 2.99 -24.01
N ALA A 161 11.99 3.73 -24.59
CA ALA A 161 11.83 3.80 -26.05
C ALA A 161 13.05 4.42 -26.78
N ARG A 162 13.74 5.38 -26.12
CA ARG A 162 14.95 6.03 -26.68
C ARG A 162 16.22 5.15 -26.59
N THR A 163 16.25 4.21 -25.65
CA THR A 163 17.43 3.33 -25.46
C THR A 163 17.37 2.08 -26.34
N ASN A 164 16.18 1.71 -26.81
CA ASN A 164 15.92 0.52 -27.62
C ASN A 164 15.75 0.82 -29.13
N GLY A 165 15.85 2.06 -29.57
CA GLY A 165 15.82 2.50 -30.97
C GLY A 165 17.14 3.15 -31.36
#